data_d8e32079c92bf462e3fc3c04ee7b1fff
#
_entry.id   d8e32079c92bf462e3fc3c04ee7b1fff
#
_cell.length_a   1.000
_cell.length_b   1.000
_cell.length_c   1.000
_cell.angle_alpha   90.00
_cell.angle_beta   90.00
_cell.angle_gamma   90.00
#
_symmetry.space_group_name_H-M   'P 1'
#
loop_
_entity.id
_entity.type
_entity.pdbx_description
1 polymer ?
#
loop_
_entity_poly.entity_id
_entity_poly.type
_entity_poly.pdbx_seq_one_letter_code
_entity_poly.pdbx_strand_id
1 'polypeptide(L)'
;HFMQVIIMMYMQKFGHTPVVLIGGGTGMVGDPSGRADMRQMMTIETIEHNCEQFKRLFERFLDFDDEWEYVGNNGVYEPGHENKTPAPGKAVSVNNARWIRPMSYIEFMREIGSCFNVNTMLRAECFKQRMEREGGLTMLELGYMLLQSYDFMVMARDFDVKIQFGGNDQWSNIIGGVDLTRKKTGKDVYGMTFSLLTNSEGKKMGKTQKGALWLDADKTSPYE
;
A
#
# COMPACT_ATOMS: atom_id res chain seq x y z
N HIS A 1 3.22 -2.03 -10.83
CA HIS A 1 2.77 -0.66 -10.56
C HIS A 1 2.03 0.00 -11.74
N PHE A 2 2.34 -0.38 -12.99
CA PHE A 2 1.79 0.27 -14.17
C PHE A 2 0.24 0.27 -14.22
N MET A 3 -0.40 -0.87 -13.97
CA MET A 3 -1.87 -0.96 -13.93
C MET A 3 -2.49 -0.05 -12.87
N GLN A 4 -1.87 0.06 -11.71
CA GLN A 4 -2.34 0.96 -10.64
C GLN A 4 -2.27 2.42 -11.08
N VAL A 5 -1.18 2.81 -11.75
CA VAL A 5 -1.02 4.18 -12.30
C VAL A 5 -2.12 4.49 -13.31
N ILE A 6 -2.38 3.58 -14.26
CA ILE A 6 -3.43 3.76 -15.26
C ILE A 6 -4.80 3.93 -14.59
N ILE A 7 -5.14 3.11 -13.60
CA ILE A 7 -6.42 3.22 -12.89
C ILE A 7 -6.52 4.57 -12.19
N MET A 8 -5.46 5.02 -11.52
CA MET A 8 -5.44 6.34 -10.86
C MET A 8 -5.62 7.48 -11.87
N MET A 9 -4.96 7.42 -13.03
CA MET A 9 -5.14 8.40 -14.11
C MET A 9 -6.59 8.47 -14.60
N TYR A 10 -7.24 7.31 -14.81
CA TYR A 10 -8.65 7.28 -15.19
C TYR A 10 -9.54 7.84 -14.09
N MET A 11 -9.33 7.44 -12.83
CA MET A 11 -10.10 7.96 -11.70
C MET A 11 -9.97 9.49 -11.61
N GLN A 12 -8.76 10.03 -11.76
CA GLN A 12 -8.53 11.47 -11.76
C GLN A 12 -9.27 12.17 -12.91
N LYS A 13 -9.19 11.60 -14.13
CA LYS A 13 -9.89 12.13 -15.32
C LYS A 13 -11.40 12.22 -15.12
N PHE A 14 -11.99 11.33 -14.31
CA PHE A 14 -13.41 11.34 -13.99
C PHE A 14 -13.75 12.11 -12.70
N GLY A 15 -12.83 12.95 -12.22
CA GLY A 15 -13.07 13.87 -11.10
C GLY A 15 -12.90 13.26 -9.72
N HIS A 16 -12.36 12.03 -9.61
CA HIS A 16 -11.96 11.46 -8.34
C HIS A 16 -10.59 11.96 -7.90
N THR A 17 -10.32 11.89 -6.60
CA THR A 17 -9.04 12.24 -6.00
C THR A 17 -8.21 10.98 -5.74
N PRO A 18 -7.22 10.64 -6.59
CA PRO A 18 -6.30 9.56 -6.28
C PRO A 18 -5.42 9.89 -5.08
N VAL A 19 -5.29 8.94 -4.15
CA VAL A 19 -4.35 9.02 -3.04
C VAL A 19 -3.20 8.05 -3.30
N VAL A 20 -2.02 8.60 -3.59
CA VAL A 20 -0.80 7.82 -3.80
C VAL A 20 -0.16 7.53 -2.45
N LEU A 21 -0.36 6.32 -1.95
CA LEU A 21 0.25 5.86 -0.71
C LEU A 21 1.66 5.33 -0.96
N ILE A 22 2.66 6.00 -0.39
CA ILE A 22 4.06 5.59 -0.45
C ILE A 22 4.43 4.83 0.82
N GLY A 23 4.98 3.64 0.64
CA GLY A 23 5.28 2.69 1.71
C GLY A 23 6.61 2.94 2.43
N GLY A 24 6.89 4.16 2.92
CA GLY A 24 8.13 4.45 3.65
C GLY A 24 8.25 3.75 5.01
N GLY A 25 7.12 3.45 5.65
CA GLY A 25 7.07 2.64 6.88
C GLY A 25 7.03 1.14 6.58
N THR A 26 6.10 0.72 5.72
CA THR A 26 5.97 -0.70 5.33
C THR A 26 7.16 -1.21 4.53
N GLY A 27 7.91 -0.33 3.85
CA GLY A 27 9.15 -0.66 3.15
C GLY A 27 10.25 -1.19 4.08
N MET A 28 10.22 -0.83 5.37
CA MET A 28 11.15 -1.36 6.39
C MET A 28 10.90 -2.84 6.68
N VAL A 29 9.68 -3.31 6.49
CA VAL A 29 9.28 -4.72 6.68
C VAL A 29 9.38 -5.48 5.35
N GLY A 30 8.93 -4.87 4.27
CA GLY A 30 8.87 -5.45 2.92
C GLY A 30 7.64 -6.32 2.71
N ASP A 31 6.90 -6.05 1.63
CA ASP A 31 5.72 -6.82 1.25
C ASP A 31 6.08 -8.26 0.88
N PRO A 32 5.56 -9.25 1.62
CA PRO A 32 5.78 -10.64 1.34
C PRO A 32 4.92 -11.18 0.19
N SER A 33 3.87 -10.47 -0.24
CA SER A 33 2.89 -10.95 -1.22
C SER A 33 3.53 -11.31 -2.57
N GLY A 34 3.14 -12.46 -3.10
CA GLY A 34 3.56 -12.93 -4.44
C GLY A 34 5.06 -13.22 -4.58
N ARG A 35 5.79 -13.53 -3.48
CA ARG A 35 7.19 -13.96 -3.49
C ARG A 35 7.40 -15.24 -2.71
N ALA A 36 8.32 -16.08 -3.18
CA ALA A 36 8.78 -17.27 -2.46
C ALA A 36 9.88 -16.92 -1.44
N ASP A 37 10.74 -15.93 -1.74
CA ASP A 37 11.90 -15.57 -0.93
C ASP A 37 11.64 -14.35 -0.05
N MET A 38 12.29 -14.30 1.13
CA MET A 38 12.30 -13.11 1.98
C MET A 38 13.02 -11.95 1.28
N ARG A 39 12.47 -10.72 1.40
CA ARG A 39 13.18 -9.52 0.94
C ARG A 39 14.38 -9.24 1.84
N GLN A 40 15.48 -8.83 1.23
CA GLN A 40 16.56 -8.16 1.97
C GLN A 40 15.99 -6.86 2.58
N MET A 41 16.24 -6.67 3.88
CA MET A 41 15.86 -5.42 4.55
C MET A 41 16.70 -4.27 3.98
N MET A 42 16.01 -3.22 3.56
CA MET A 42 16.65 -2.01 3.04
C MET A 42 16.98 -1.07 4.20
N THR A 43 18.04 -0.26 4.04
CA THR A 43 18.32 0.82 4.99
C THR A 43 17.27 1.92 4.90
N ILE A 44 17.17 2.74 5.95
CA ILE A 44 16.22 3.86 5.99
C ILE A 44 16.49 4.84 4.86
N GLU A 45 17.77 5.16 4.62
CA GLU A 45 18.22 6.07 3.55
C GLU A 45 17.81 5.56 2.16
N THR A 46 17.97 4.25 1.93
CA THR A 46 17.54 3.62 0.67
C THR A 46 16.01 3.72 0.50
N ILE A 47 15.26 3.51 1.58
CA ILE A 47 13.78 3.61 1.56
C ILE A 47 13.35 5.05 1.26
N GLU A 48 13.95 6.03 1.91
CA GLU A 48 13.65 7.45 1.72
C GLU A 48 13.98 7.89 0.29
N HIS A 49 15.15 7.52 -0.21
CA HIS A 49 15.50 7.75 -1.62
C HIS A 49 14.48 7.15 -2.58
N ASN A 50 14.07 5.89 -2.36
CA ASN A 50 13.07 5.24 -3.20
C ASN A 50 11.70 5.94 -3.12
N CYS A 51 11.30 6.43 -1.95
CA CYS A 51 10.05 7.19 -1.79
C CYS A 51 10.05 8.46 -2.65
N GLU A 52 11.17 9.19 -2.67
CA GLU A 52 11.32 10.38 -3.53
C GLU A 52 11.28 10.04 -5.02
N GLN A 53 11.94 8.94 -5.44
CA GLN A 53 11.90 8.50 -6.82
C GLN A 53 10.48 8.08 -7.25
N PHE A 54 9.73 7.42 -6.37
CA PHE A 54 8.33 7.09 -6.64
C PHE A 54 7.47 8.35 -6.78
N LYS A 55 7.63 9.34 -5.91
CA LYS A 55 6.91 10.61 -6.02
C LYS A 55 7.15 11.25 -7.37
N ARG A 56 8.41 11.44 -7.76
CA ARG A 56 8.80 12.01 -9.07
C ARG A 56 8.24 11.21 -10.25
N LEU A 57 8.19 9.88 -10.12
CA LEU A 57 7.61 9.02 -11.15
C LEU A 57 6.11 9.26 -11.30
N PHE A 58 5.37 9.35 -10.21
CA PHE A 58 3.93 9.57 -10.22
C PHE A 58 3.55 10.97 -10.74
N GLU A 59 4.36 11.99 -10.50
CA GLU A 59 4.19 13.35 -11.02
C GLU A 59 4.17 13.41 -12.56
N ARG A 60 4.67 12.39 -13.26
CA ARG A 60 4.58 12.28 -14.72
C ARG A 60 3.20 11.82 -15.21
N PHE A 61 2.39 11.25 -14.36
CA PHE A 61 1.12 10.60 -14.73
C PHE A 61 -0.10 11.21 -14.05
N LEU A 62 0.09 11.85 -12.92
CA LEU A 62 -0.97 12.40 -12.10
C LEU A 62 -0.73 13.89 -11.87
N ASP A 63 -1.82 14.65 -11.88
CA ASP A 63 -1.82 16.06 -11.53
C ASP A 63 -2.05 16.22 -10.03
N PHE A 64 -0.98 16.60 -9.31
CA PHE A 64 -1.01 16.68 -7.86
C PHE A 64 -1.48 18.05 -7.35
N ASP A 65 -2.04 18.07 -6.16
CA ASP A 65 -2.28 19.27 -5.38
C ASP A 65 -1.01 19.63 -4.61
N ASP A 66 -0.22 20.56 -5.14
CA ASP A 66 1.06 20.95 -4.57
C ASP A 66 0.93 21.75 -3.26
N GLU A 67 -0.26 22.29 -2.99
CA GLU A 67 -0.56 23.04 -1.77
C GLU A 67 -1.14 22.15 -0.65
N TRP A 68 -1.47 20.90 -1.00
CA TRP A 68 -2.02 19.98 -0.03
C TRP A 68 -0.95 19.27 0.78
N GLU A 69 -1.07 19.36 2.09
CA GLU A 69 -0.19 18.67 3.03
C GLU A 69 -1.00 17.84 4.03
N TYR A 70 -0.49 16.64 4.32
CA TYR A 70 -1.03 15.82 5.39
C TYR A 70 -0.64 16.38 6.76
N VAL A 71 -1.64 16.76 7.53
CA VAL A 71 -1.47 17.36 8.87
C VAL A 71 -1.62 16.33 10.00
N GLY A 72 -1.72 15.04 9.70
CA GLY A 72 -1.87 13.98 10.71
C GLY A 72 -0.66 13.88 11.61
N ASN A 73 -0.91 13.92 12.92
CA ASN A 73 0.12 13.81 13.94
C ASN A 73 0.28 12.33 14.35
N ASN A 74 1.34 11.67 13.89
CA ASN A 74 1.80 10.35 14.36
C ASN A 74 0.73 9.23 14.41
N GLY A 75 -0.28 9.25 13.54
CA GLY A 75 -1.36 8.27 13.54
C GLY A 75 -2.39 8.47 14.66
N VAL A 76 -2.19 9.44 15.53
CA VAL A 76 -3.16 9.83 16.55
C VAL A 76 -4.09 10.88 15.95
N TYR A 77 -5.39 10.58 15.94
CA TYR A 77 -6.42 11.57 15.60
C TYR A 77 -6.47 12.61 16.71
N GLU A 78 -6.09 13.85 16.38
CA GLU A 78 -6.31 15.01 17.25
C GLU A 78 -7.56 15.76 16.74
N PRO A 79 -8.64 15.87 17.55
CA PRO A 79 -9.79 16.68 17.19
C PRO A 79 -9.37 18.13 16.91
N GLY A 80 -9.76 18.65 15.76
CA GLY A 80 -9.42 20.01 15.33
C GLY A 80 -8.23 20.12 14.36
N HIS A 81 -7.53 19.02 14.06
CA HIS A 81 -6.53 18.95 13.00
C HIS A 81 -7.08 18.13 11.81
N GLU A 82 -8.10 18.66 11.15
CA GLU A 82 -8.64 18.03 9.95
C GLU A 82 -7.75 18.34 8.75
N ASN A 83 -7.45 17.31 7.96
CA ASN A 83 -6.75 17.51 6.70
C ASN A 83 -7.62 18.35 5.76
N LYS A 84 -7.01 19.30 5.06
CA LYS A 84 -7.71 20.04 4.01
C LYS A 84 -8.22 19.05 2.95
N THR A 85 -9.41 19.28 2.44
CA THR A 85 -9.88 18.55 1.27
C THR A 85 -9.01 18.94 0.08
N PRO A 86 -8.44 17.96 -0.65
CA PRO A 86 -7.68 18.25 -1.86
C PRO A 86 -8.51 19.02 -2.89
N ALA A 87 -7.84 19.80 -3.73
CA ALA A 87 -8.52 20.47 -4.83
C ALA A 87 -9.21 19.45 -5.73
N PRO A 88 -10.41 19.73 -6.25
CA PRO A 88 -11.19 18.79 -7.06
C PRO A 88 -10.38 18.28 -8.27
N GLY A 89 -10.36 16.97 -8.44
CA GLY A 89 -9.64 16.32 -9.55
C GLY A 89 -8.11 16.31 -9.41
N LYS A 90 -7.58 16.75 -8.28
CA LYS A 90 -6.13 16.66 -7.99
C LYS A 90 -5.81 15.39 -7.20
N ALA A 91 -4.65 14.81 -7.48
CA ALA A 91 -4.10 13.71 -6.70
C ALA A 91 -3.37 14.24 -5.45
N VAL A 92 -3.25 13.40 -4.43
CA VAL A 92 -2.41 13.69 -3.26
C VAL A 92 -1.46 12.54 -2.98
N SER A 93 -0.32 12.84 -2.38
CA SER A 93 0.68 11.84 -2.00
C SER A 93 0.84 11.82 -0.48
N VAL A 94 0.79 10.61 0.09
CA VAL A 94 1.00 10.38 1.52
C VAL A 94 2.05 9.30 1.74
N ASN A 95 2.85 9.43 2.80
CA ASN A 95 3.86 8.44 3.17
C ASN A 95 3.47 7.80 4.51
N ASN A 96 3.26 6.48 4.53
CA ASN A 96 2.85 5.76 5.73
C ASN A 96 3.92 5.70 6.83
N ALA A 97 5.15 6.14 6.55
CA ALA A 97 6.15 6.34 7.59
C ALA A 97 5.68 7.30 8.68
N ARG A 98 4.78 8.24 8.36
CA ARG A 98 4.24 9.23 9.31
C ARG A 98 3.42 8.62 10.43
N TRP A 99 2.73 7.51 10.20
CA TRP A 99 1.91 6.85 11.23
C TRP A 99 2.43 5.48 11.65
N ILE A 100 3.28 4.82 10.85
CA ILE A 100 3.85 3.52 11.23
C ILE A 100 5.09 3.68 12.11
N ARG A 101 6.05 4.56 11.75
CA ARG A 101 7.32 4.70 12.48
C ARG A 101 7.15 5.15 13.94
N PRO A 102 6.29 6.14 14.27
CA PRO A 102 6.15 6.61 15.64
C PRO A 102 5.34 5.68 16.54
N MET A 103 4.57 4.75 15.97
CA MET A 103 3.74 3.84 16.75
C MET A 103 4.57 2.78 17.45
N SER A 104 4.41 2.66 18.78
CA SER A 104 5.09 1.62 19.53
C SER A 104 4.50 0.24 19.19
N TYR A 105 5.33 -0.81 19.33
CA TYR A 105 4.87 -2.19 19.13
C TYR A 105 3.70 -2.55 20.05
N ILE A 106 3.74 -2.11 21.31
CA ILE A 106 2.68 -2.39 22.28
C ILE A 106 1.36 -1.74 21.88
N GLU A 107 1.39 -0.48 21.49
CA GLU A 107 0.21 0.24 21.00
C GLU A 107 -0.35 -0.40 19.73
N PHE A 108 0.51 -0.75 18.77
CA PHE A 108 0.10 -1.42 17.55
C PHE A 108 -0.60 -2.75 17.84
N MET A 109 -0.03 -3.58 18.69
CA MET A 109 -0.64 -4.87 19.07
C MET A 109 -1.95 -4.69 19.84
N ARG A 110 -2.02 -3.71 20.72
CA ARG A 110 -3.22 -3.40 21.50
C ARG A 110 -4.36 -2.89 20.63
N GLU A 111 -4.09 -1.90 19.77
CA GLU A 111 -5.10 -1.20 19.00
C GLU A 111 -5.47 -1.90 17.69
N ILE A 112 -4.50 -2.50 17.03
CA ILE A 112 -4.66 -3.10 15.72
C ILE A 112 -4.62 -4.62 15.79
N GLY A 113 -3.59 -5.20 16.42
CA GLY A 113 -3.42 -6.64 16.55
C GLY A 113 -4.63 -7.32 17.18
N SER A 114 -5.24 -6.70 18.21
CA SER A 114 -6.45 -7.21 18.88
C SER A 114 -7.68 -7.33 17.95
N CYS A 115 -7.70 -6.65 16.81
CA CYS A 115 -8.78 -6.72 15.83
C CYS A 115 -8.68 -7.92 14.89
N PHE A 116 -7.54 -8.62 14.88
CA PHE A 116 -7.26 -9.72 13.97
C PHE A 116 -7.25 -11.07 14.71
N ASN A 117 -7.96 -12.05 14.15
CA ASN A 117 -7.92 -13.42 14.62
C ASN A 117 -6.93 -14.22 13.78
N VAL A 118 -5.88 -14.75 14.41
CA VAL A 118 -4.81 -15.50 13.72
C VAL A 118 -5.36 -16.71 12.97
N ASN A 119 -6.31 -17.45 13.54
CA ASN A 119 -6.91 -18.60 12.86
C ASN A 119 -7.65 -18.21 11.57
N THR A 120 -8.28 -17.03 11.56
CA THR A 120 -8.93 -16.49 10.37
C THR A 120 -7.90 -16.04 9.35
N MET A 121 -6.83 -15.37 9.77
CA MET A 121 -5.73 -14.96 8.90
C MET A 121 -5.08 -16.16 8.21
N LEU A 122 -4.77 -17.23 8.96
CA LEU A 122 -4.13 -18.42 8.43
C LEU A 122 -4.99 -19.20 7.41
N ARG A 123 -6.29 -18.92 7.34
CA ARG A 123 -7.18 -19.48 6.28
C ARG A 123 -7.05 -18.74 4.95
N ALA A 124 -6.47 -17.56 4.92
CA ALA A 124 -6.25 -16.82 3.69
C ALA A 124 -5.25 -17.56 2.78
N GLU A 125 -5.55 -17.62 1.48
CA GLU A 125 -4.77 -18.39 0.52
C GLU A 125 -3.29 -18.01 0.48
N CYS A 126 -2.99 -16.72 0.60
CA CYS A 126 -1.61 -16.22 0.66
C CYS A 126 -0.81 -16.78 1.83
N PHE A 127 -1.45 -17.05 2.98
CA PHE A 127 -0.78 -17.63 4.14
C PHE A 127 -0.71 -19.16 4.06
N LYS A 128 -1.73 -19.83 3.50
CA LYS A 128 -1.67 -21.27 3.26
C LYS A 128 -0.47 -21.65 2.40
N GLN A 129 -0.33 -21.01 1.25
CA GLN A 129 0.81 -21.22 0.34
C GLN A 129 2.17 -20.98 1.00
N ARG A 130 2.22 -20.08 1.98
CA ARG A 130 3.45 -19.79 2.73
C ARG A 130 3.77 -20.83 3.79
N MET A 131 2.75 -21.35 4.47
CA MET A 131 2.93 -22.41 5.46
C MET A 131 3.43 -23.72 4.82
N GLU A 132 3.12 -23.95 3.54
CA GLU A 132 3.53 -25.14 2.80
C GLU A 132 4.96 -25.08 2.28
N ARG A 133 5.60 -23.91 2.26
CA ARG A 133 6.98 -23.78 1.80
C ARG A 133 7.99 -24.15 2.89
N GLU A 134 9.21 -24.50 2.48
CA GLU A 134 10.34 -24.66 3.37
C GLU A 134 10.60 -23.32 4.13
N GLY A 135 10.69 -23.38 5.45
CA GLY A 135 10.82 -22.20 6.32
C GLY A 135 9.50 -21.61 6.82
N GLY A 136 8.35 -22.05 6.31
CA GLY A 136 7.02 -21.69 6.80
C GLY A 136 6.69 -20.19 6.70
N LEU A 137 5.75 -19.74 7.54
CA LEU A 137 5.28 -18.36 7.65
C LEU A 137 5.94 -17.68 8.84
N THR A 138 6.62 -16.57 8.60
CA THR A 138 7.25 -15.79 9.66
C THR A 138 6.28 -14.79 10.29
N MET A 139 6.58 -14.37 11.54
CA MET A 139 5.82 -13.32 12.23
C MET A 139 5.84 -11.98 11.48
N LEU A 140 6.94 -11.68 10.78
CA LEU A 140 7.10 -10.50 9.95
C LEU A 140 6.09 -10.50 8.79
N GLU A 141 5.97 -11.64 8.10
CA GLU A 141 5.05 -11.81 6.97
C GLU A 141 3.59 -11.76 7.41
N LEU A 142 3.28 -12.35 8.57
CA LEU A 142 1.94 -12.26 9.16
C LEU A 142 1.60 -10.81 9.55
N GLY A 143 2.56 -10.11 10.14
CA GLY A 143 2.41 -8.72 10.58
C GLY A 143 2.21 -7.73 9.43
N TYR A 144 2.72 -8.03 8.23
CA TYR A 144 2.58 -7.13 7.09
C TYR A 144 1.11 -6.87 6.71
N MET A 145 0.26 -7.88 6.78
CA MET A 145 -1.19 -7.73 6.55
C MET A 145 -1.80 -6.70 7.51
N LEU A 146 -1.38 -6.70 8.78
CA LEU A 146 -1.86 -5.75 9.78
C LEU A 146 -1.42 -4.32 9.45
N LEU A 147 -0.18 -4.14 9.00
CA LEU A 147 0.36 -2.83 8.61
C LEU A 147 -0.40 -2.23 7.44
N GLN A 148 -0.62 -3.00 6.37
CA GLN A 148 -1.38 -2.52 5.21
C GLN A 148 -2.86 -2.29 5.55
N SER A 149 -3.44 -3.11 6.42
CA SER A 149 -4.80 -2.90 6.92
C SER A 149 -4.90 -1.61 7.73
N TYR A 150 -3.89 -1.31 8.53
CA TYR A 150 -3.80 -0.07 9.29
C TYR A 150 -3.68 1.15 8.37
N ASP A 151 -2.87 1.06 7.31
CA ASP A 151 -2.78 2.11 6.28
C ASP A 151 -4.17 2.45 5.72
N PHE A 152 -4.95 1.44 5.33
CA PHE A 152 -6.27 1.69 4.77
C PHE A 152 -7.21 2.33 5.78
N MET A 153 -7.19 1.87 7.03
CA MET A 153 -7.99 2.46 8.12
C MET A 153 -7.61 3.93 8.36
N VAL A 154 -6.31 4.26 8.40
CA VAL A 154 -5.84 5.65 8.56
C VAL A 154 -6.32 6.50 7.40
N MET A 155 -6.15 6.04 6.16
CA MET A 155 -6.60 6.78 4.98
C MET A 155 -8.12 6.98 4.94
N ALA A 156 -8.90 5.96 5.36
CA ALA A 156 -10.37 6.08 5.44
C ALA A 156 -10.81 7.02 6.56
N ARG A 157 -10.10 7.03 7.69
CA ARG A 157 -10.38 7.89 8.83
C ARG A 157 -10.06 9.35 8.54
N ASP A 158 -8.84 9.61 8.04
CA ASP A 158 -8.23 10.93 7.97
C ASP A 158 -8.45 11.63 6.61
N PHE A 159 -8.66 10.87 5.53
CA PHE A 159 -8.82 11.40 4.16
C PHE A 159 -10.13 10.99 3.50
N ASP A 160 -10.99 10.28 4.21
CA ASP A 160 -12.24 9.74 3.69
C ASP A 160 -12.08 8.86 2.44
N VAL A 161 -10.93 8.16 2.32
CA VAL A 161 -10.69 7.22 1.23
C VAL A 161 -11.72 6.10 1.28
N LYS A 162 -12.40 5.85 0.16
CA LYS A 162 -13.47 4.85 0.05
C LYS A 162 -13.02 3.55 -0.58
N ILE A 163 -12.00 3.59 -1.45
CA ILE A 163 -11.59 2.41 -2.22
C ILE A 163 -10.09 2.24 -2.13
N GLN A 164 -9.63 1.03 -1.77
CA GLN A 164 -8.26 0.58 -1.98
C GLN A 164 -8.24 -0.44 -3.11
N PHE A 165 -7.29 -0.30 -4.03
CA PHE A 165 -7.14 -1.24 -5.13
C PHE A 165 -5.70 -1.69 -5.32
N GLY A 166 -5.54 -2.90 -5.87
CA GLY A 166 -4.24 -3.51 -6.12
C GLY A 166 -4.33 -4.71 -7.03
N GLY A 167 -3.22 -5.40 -7.24
CA GLY A 167 -3.22 -6.70 -7.92
C GLY A 167 -3.92 -7.78 -7.10
N ASN A 168 -4.30 -8.89 -7.73
CA ASN A 168 -4.97 -10.01 -7.06
C ASN A 168 -4.18 -10.58 -5.87
N ASP A 169 -2.86 -10.45 -5.90
CA ASP A 169 -1.97 -10.84 -4.80
C ASP A 169 -2.14 -9.99 -3.53
N GLN A 170 -2.80 -8.84 -3.62
CA GLN A 170 -3.08 -7.92 -2.52
C GLN A 170 -4.45 -8.13 -1.86
N TRP A 171 -5.27 -9.04 -2.38
CA TRP A 171 -6.65 -9.23 -1.94
C TRP A 171 -6.80 -9.37 -0.42
N SER A 172 -6.02 -10.27 0.18
CA SER A 172 -6.11 -10.53 1.63
C SER A 172 -5.74 -9.29 2.47
N ASN A 173 -4.73 -8.54 2.05
CA ASN A 173 -4.32 -7.31 2.73
C ASN A 173 -5.39 -6.23 2.63
N ILE A 174 -5.99 -6.06 1.45
CA ILE A 174 -7.06 -5.08 1.19
C ILE A 174 -8.29 -5.41 2.03
N ILE A 175 -8.74 -6.67 2.03
CA ILE A 175 -9.92 -7.10 2.82
C ILE A 175 -9.67 -6.97 4.32
N GLY A 176 -8.45 -7.28 4.78
CA GLY A 176 -8.05 -6.99 6.17
C GLY A 176 -8.23 -5.52 6.54
N GLY A 177 -7.91 -4.61 5.61
CA GLY A 177 -8.12 -3.17 5.77
C GLY A 177 -9.61 -2.77 5.78
N VAL A 178 -10.43 -3.38 4.93
CA VAL A 178 -11.90 -3.17 4.94
C VAL A 178 -12.49 -3.56 6.29
N ASP A 179 -12.14 -4.75 6.79
CA ASP A 179 -12.64 -5.26 8.07
C ASP A 179 -12.16 -4.41 9.25
N LEU A 180 -10.89 -4.02 9.26
CA LEU A 180 -10.32 -3.16 10.30
C LEU A 180 -11.00 -1.80 10.32
N THR A 181 -11.18 -1.17 9.15
CA THR A 181 -11.83 0.14 9.02
C THR A 181 -13.24 0.10 9.59
N ARG A 182 -14.04 -0.91 9.22
CA ARG A 182 -15.39 -1.08 9.76
C ARG A 182 -15.39 -1.25 11.28
N LYS A 183 -14.49 -2.09 11.81
CA LYS A 183 -14.40 -2.34 13.27
C LYS A 183 -14.00 -1.10 14.06
N LYS A 184 -13.08 -0.30 13.54
CA LYS A 184 -12.50 0.84 14.28
C LYS A 184 -13.25 2.15 14.07
N THR A 185 -13.83 2.36 12.89
CA THR A 185 -14.42 3.65 12.52
C THR A 185 -15.91 3.59 12.21
N GLY A 186 -16.48 2.40 12.03
CA GLY A 186 -17.85 2.20 11.55
C GLY A 186 -18.06 2.60 10.08
N LYS A 187 -17.03 3.07 9.38
CA LYS A 187 -17.13 3.47 7.97
C LYS A 187 -17.11 2.25 7.05
N ASP A 188 -17.92 2.32 5.99
CA ASP A 188 -17.85 1.36 4.90
C ASP A 188 -16.83 1.82 3.85
N VAL A 189 -15.91 0.92 3.53
CA VAL A 189 -14.91 1.08 2.49
C VAL A 189 -14.84 -0.18 1.63
N TYR A 190 -14.27 -0.09 0.45
CA TYR A 190 -14.32 -1.13 -0.56
C TYR A 190 -12.94 -1.52 -1.05
N GLY A 191 -12.77 -2.81 -1.35
CA GLY A 191 -11.58 -3.35 -1.99
C GLY A 191 -11.85 -3.68 -3.45
N MET A 192 -10.90 -3.39 -4.31
CA MET A 192 -10.92 -3.79 -5.72
C MET A 192 -9.58 -4.40 -6.12
N THR A 193 -9.61 -5.51 -6.84
CA THR A 193 -8.39 -6.11 -7.40
C THR A 193 -8.50 -6.28 -8.90
N PHE A 194 -7.35 -6.31 -9.55
CA PHE A 194 -7.23 -6.56 -10.99
C PHE A 194 -6.18 -7.64 -11.24
N SER A 195 -6.29 -8.30 -12.39
CA SER A 195 -5.35 -9.32 -12.82
C SER A 195 -3.96 -8.71 -13.00
N LEU A 196 -2.94 -9.43 -12.54
CA LEU A 196 -1.55 -9.03 -12.74
C LEU A 196 -1.17 -9.18 -14.21
N LEU A 197 -0.34 -8.25 -14.69
CA LEU A 197 0.28 -8.40 -16.01
C LEU A 197 1.26 -9.58 -15.96
N THR A 198 1.13 -10.45 -16.95
CA THR A 198 2.01 -11.59 -17.15
C THR A 198 2.74 -11.47 -18.48
N ASN A 199 3.92 -12.07 -18.57
CA ASN A 199 4.61 -12.24 -19.85
C ASN A 199 3.93 -13.37 -20.67
N SER A 200 4.44 -13.64 -21.87
CA SER A 200 3.95 -14.70 -22.76
C SER A 200 4.01 -16.11 -22.15
N GLU A 201 4.83 -16.32 -21.12
CA GLU A 201 4.95 -17.58 -20.37
C GLU A 201 3.99 -17.67 -19.17
N GLY A 202 3.10 -16.67 -18.98
CA GLY A 202 2.19 -16.61 -17.84
C GLY A 202 2.86 -16.21 -16.51
N LYS A 203 4.14 -15.81 -16.52
CA LYS A 203 4.85 -15.34 -15.33
C LYS A 203 4.57 -13.87 -15.07
N LYS A 204 4.40 -13.49 -13.79
CA LYS A 204 4.19 -12.11 -13.36
C LYS A 204 5.29 -11.19 -13.88
N MET A 205 4.90 -10.14 -14.62
CA MET A 205 5.83 -9.11 -15.08
C MET A 205 6.37 -8.29 -13.90
N GLY A 206 7.64 -7.87 -14.00
CA GLY A 206 8.24 -6.92 -13.05
C GLY A 206 8.96 -7.52 -11.85
N LYS A 207 9.00 -8.86 -11.69
CA LYS A 207 9.78 -9.53 -10.62
C LYS A 207 10.91 -10.44 -11.15
N THR A 208 11.15 -10.48 -12.44
CA THR A 208 12.22 -11.29 -13.02
C THR A 208 13.50 -10.46 -13.13
N GLN A 209 14.64 -11.07 -12.82
CA GLN A 209 15.98 -10.46 -12.98
C GLN A 209 16.30 -10.14 -14.46
N LYS A 210 15.52 -10.67 -15.41
CA LYS A 210 15.61 -10.40 -16.84
C LYS A 210 14.22 -9.97 -17.34
N GLY A 211 14.10 -8.73 -17.86
CA GLY A 211 12.88 -8.26 -18.55
C GLY A 211 11.92 -7.42 -17.69
N ALA A 212 12.40 -6.73 -16.66
CA ALA A 212 11.58 -5.69 -16.02
C ALA A 212 11.48 -4.48 -16.96
N LEU A 213 10.26 -4.15 -17.38
CA LEU A 213 10.00 -2.89 -18.08
C LEU A 213 9.92 -1.77 -17.04
N TRP A 214 10.85 -0.83 -17.15
CA TRP A 214 10.88 0.33 -16.27
C TRP A 214 10.03 1.45 -16.87
N LEU A 215 9.26 2.16 -16.05
CA LEU A 215 8.56 3.39 -16.47
C LEU A 215 9.51 4.59 -16.56
N ASP A 216 10.78 4.34 -16.51
CA ASP A 216 11.88 5.27 -16.63
C ASP A 216 12.51 5.09 -18.02
N ALA A 217 12.42 6.11 -18.87
CA ALA A 217 12.88 6.05 -20.25
C ALA A 217 14.40 5.84 -20.40
N ASP A 218 15.17 6.22 -19.37
CA ASP A 218 16.63 6.00 -19.32
C ASP A 218 17.00 4.54 -19.06
N LYS A 219 16.04 3.75 -18.55
CA LYS A 219 16.24 2.32 -18.22
C LYS A 219 15.56 1.38 -19.20
N THR A 220 14.44 1.79 -19.77
CA THR A 220 13.69 1.02 -20.78
C THR A 220 13.16 1.99 -21.82
N SER A 221 13.51 1.78 -23.08
CA SER A 221 13.01 2.60 -24.18
C SER A 221 11.48 2.52 -24.26
N PRO A 222 10.77 3.64 -24.47
CA PRO A 222 9.32 3.61 -24.68
C PRO A 222 8.86 2.79 -25.90
N TYR A 223 9.80 2.39 -26.76
CA TYR A 223 9.55 1.60 -27.96
C TYR A 223 9.84 0.08 -27.78
N GLU A 224 10.29 -0.36 -26.62
CA GLU A 224 10.40 -1.77 -26.25
C GLU A 224 9.06 -2.33 -25.77
#